data_2854046fa21fde3b3688ecc1911d8af5
#
_entry.id   2854046fa21fde3b3688ecc1911d8af5
#
_cell.length_a   1.000
_cell.length_b   1.000
_cell.length_c   1.000
_cell.angle_alpha   90.00
_cell.angle_beta   90.00
_cell.angle_gamma   90.00
#
_symmetry.space_group_name_H-M   'P 1'
#
loop_
_entity.id
_entity.type
_entity.pdbx_description
1 polymer ?
#
loop_
_entity_poly.entity_id
_entity_poly.type
_entity_poly.pdbx_seq_one_letter_code
_entity_poly.pdbx_strand_id
1 'polypeptide(L)'
;MKNKFETLENQIKELISIKVEYEKLNKLEIKKENRYFKDSNIIKLEEDIIYNWFERKPNRFIKLLDSKKDGDTTNAFAYKCSNKCPIIVFVKTTNGYRFGGFTRVLWTYGYYSKDNKAFLFSLDKKEKYNITNENNATFLNKGNYFEFGDGALCIYNSCTINRNNFVSKNSFQTVPKDYEINGGEHNFTVYSYEVYLLEY
;
A
#
# COMPACT_ATOMS: atom_id res chain seq x y z
N MET A 1 -6.28 53.49 -31.91
CA MET A 1 -5.40 53.20 -30.74
C MET A 1 -6.06 52.28 -29.73
N LYS A 2 -7.31 52.47 -29.33
CA LYS A 2 -8.02 51.64 -28.37
C LYS A 2 -8.01 50.12 -28.69
N ASN A 3 -8.30 49.71 -29.93
CA ASN A 3 -8.33 48.30 -30.36
C ASN A 3 -7.01 47.59 -30.21
N LYS A 4 -5.87 48.29 -30.33
CA LYS A 4 -4.55 47.69 -30.26
C LYS A 4 -4.15 47.37 -28.79
N PHE A 5 -4.59 48.20 -27.85
CA PHE A 5 -4.39 47.97 -26.43
C PHE A 5 -5.22 46.79 -25.90
N GLU A 6 -6.48 46.68 -26.31
CA GLU A 6 -7.38 45.60 -25.94
C GLU A 6 -6.89 44.23 -26.45
N THR A 7 -6.36 44.21 -27.69
CA THR A 7 -5.74 43.01 -28.28
C THR A 7 -4.50 42.59 -27.48
N LEU A 8 -3.65 43.55 -27.09
CA LEU A 8 -2.44 43.28 -26.30
C LEU A 8 -2.77 42.77 -24.90
N GLU A 9 -3.77 43.35 -24.23
CA GLU A 9 -4.22 42.88 -22.93
C GLU A 9 -4.77 41.44 -22.96
N ASN A 10 -5.50 41.07 -24.00
CA ASN A 10 -5.99 39.71 -24.19
C ASN A 10 -4.85 38.70 -24.44
N GLN A 11 -3.86 39.08 -25.26
CA GLN A 11 -2.67 38.26 -25.47
C GLN A 11 -1.86 38.05 -24.18
N ILE A 12 -1.73 39.10 -23.36
CA ILE A 12 -1.03 38.99 -22.07
C ILE A 12 -1.79 38.04 -21.12
N LYS A 13 -3.13 38.12 -21.04
CA LYS A 13 -3.94 37.22 -20.23
C LYS A 13 -3.79 35.76 -20.67
N GLU A 14 -3.78 35.51 -21.96
CA GLU A 14 -3.58 34.18 -22.55
C GLU A 14 -2.19 33.62 -22.20
N LEU A 15 -1.12 34.39 -22.34
CA LEU A 15 0.25 34.01 -21.98
C LEU A 15 0.40 33.73 -20.48
N ILE A 16 -0.26 34.49 -19.62
CA ILE A 16 -0.29 34.24 -18.17
C ILE A 16 -0.99 32.90 -17.85
N SER A 17 -2.10 32.60 -18.53
CA SER A 17 -2.81 31.34 -18.38
C SER A 17 -1.96 30.14 -18.78
N ILE A 18 -1.29 30.23 -19.94
CA ILE A 18 -0.38 29.19 -20.44
C ILE A 18 0.80 28.98 -19.47
N LYS A 19 1.37 30.04 -18.93
CA LYS A 19 2.46 29.97 -17.96
C LYS A 19 2.03 29.25 -16.68
N VAL A 20 0.85 29.55 -16.15
CA VAL A 20 0.29 28.89 -14.93
C VAL A 20 0.05 27.41 -15.18
N GLU A 21 -0.43 27.04 -16.36
CA GLU A 21 -0.67 25.65 -16.73
C GLU A 21 0.65 24.88 -16.90
N TYR A 22 1.65 25.48 -17.53
CA TYR A 22 3.00 24.92 -17.64
C TYR A 22 3.67 24.70 -16.27
N GLU A 23 3.54 25.66 -15.35
CA GLU A 23 4.04 25.50 -13.98
C GLU A 23 3.33 24.39 -13.20
N LYS A 24 2.03 24.18 -13.43
CA LYS A 24 1.26 23.06 -12.87
C LYS A 24 1.74 21.72 -13.42
N LEU A 25 1.95 21.63 -14.72
CA LEU A 25 2.45 20.42 -15.39
C LEU A 25 3.85 20.06 -14.92
N ASN A 26 4.77 21.02 -14.84
CA ASN A 26 6.11 20.80 -14.30
C ASN A 26 6.10 20.33 -12.84
N LYS A 27 5.24 20.91 -11.99
CA LYS A 27 5.08 20.43 -10.61
C LYS A 27 4.54 19.00 -10.54
N LEU A 28 3.68 18.59 -11.47
CA LEU A 28 3.17 17.22 -11.57
C LEU A 28 4.23 16.24 -12.06
N GLU A 29 5.07 16.64 -13.03
CA GLU A 29 6.19 15.81 -13.51
C GLU A 29 7.26 15.62 -12.43
N ILE A 30 7.68 16.69 -11.74
CA ILE A 30 8.62 16.62 -10.62
C ILE A 30 8.05 15.70 -9.49
N LYS A 31 6.75 15.77 -9.21
CA LYS A 31 6.10 14.85 -8.26
C LYS A 31 6.12 13.40 -8.74
N LYS A 32 5.98 13.14 -10.05
CA LYS A 32 6.08 11.78 -10.60
C LYS A 32 7.48 11.20 -10.49
N GLU A 33 8.53 12.00 -10.71
CA GLU A 33 9.92 11.55 -10.61
C GLU A 33 10.34 11.23 -9.17
N ASN A 34 9.76 11.93 -8.19
CA ASN A 34 10.09 11.77 -6.76
C ASN A 34 9.17 10.79 -6.01
N ARG A 35 8.40 9.96 -6.71
CA ARG A 35 7.52 8.99 -6.07
C ARG A 35 8.30 7.86 -5.41
N TYR A 36 7.97 7.60 -4.13
CA TYR A 36 8.54 6.47 -3.38
C TYR A 36 8.10 5.12 -3.96
N PHE A 37 6.83 4.99 -4.33
CA PHE A 37 6.24 3.76 -4.87
C PHE A 37 5.99 3.93 -6.38
N LYS A 38 7.09 4.01 -7.14
CA LYS A 38 7.03 4.05 -8.60
C LYS A 38 6.25 2.84 -9.11
N ASP A 39 5.39 3.03 -10.08
CA ASP A 39 4.58 1.98 -10.71
C ASP A 39 3.52 1.31 -9.80
N SER A 40 3.14 1.91 -8.67
CA SER A 40 2.03 1.39 -7.89
C SER A 40 0.68 1.70 -8.53
N ASN A 41 -0.17 0.67 -8.63
CA ASN A 41 -1.55 0.79 -9.05
C ASN A 41 -2.51 1.02 -7.87
N ILE A 42 -2.02 0.92 -6.63
CA ILE A 42 -2.82 1.00 -5.40
C ILE A 42 -2.66 2.36 -4.74
N ILE A 43 -1.41 2.84 -4.60
CA ILE A 43 -1.07 4.10 -3.94
C ILE A 43 -1.09 5.23 -4.96
N LYS A 44 -1.78 6.32 -4.64
CA LYS A 44 -1.84 7.53 -5.50
C LYS A 44 -1.32 8.78 -4.80
N LEU A 45 -1.92 9.14 -3.66
CA LEU A 45 -1.64 10.40 -2.96
C LEU A 45 -1.15 10.19 -1.51
N GLU A 46 -1.13 8.94 -1.03
CA GLU A 46 -0.86 8.61 0.36
C GLU A 46 0.62 8.33 0.66
N GLU A 47 1.51 8.51 -0.30
CA GLU A 47 2.94 8.16 -0.18
C GLU A 47 3.61 8.86 1.01
N ASP A 48 3.36 10.14 1.18
CA ASP A 48 3.94 10.92 2.28
C ASP A 48 3.43 10.45 3.65
N ILE A 49 2.15 10.05 3.71
CA ILE A 49 1.53 9.53 4.94
C ILE A 49 2.20 8.22 5.32
N ILE A 50 2.31 7.29 4.36
CA ILE A 50 2.95 5.99 4.57
C ILE A 50 4.42 6.17 4.94
N TYR A 51 5.15 7.04 4.24
CA TYR A 51 6.54 7.32 4.52
C TYR A 51 6.73 7.81 5.96
N ASN A 52 5.80 8.63 6.47
CA ASN A 52 5.85 9.15 7.82
C ASN A 52 5.54 8.11 8.92
N TRP A 53 4.94 6.97 8.59
CA TRP A 53 4.70 5.88 9.54
C TRP A 53 5.95 5.08 9.91
N PHE A 54 7.00 5.12 9.09
CA PHE A 54 8.26 4.44 9.40
C PHE A 54 9.09 5.22 10.40
N GLU A 55 9.55 4.56 11.47
CA GLU A 55 10.46 5.17 12.47
C GLU A 55 11.81 5.54 11.83
N ARG A 56 12.41 4.60 11.12
CA ARG A 56 13.54 4.84 10.23
C ARG A 56 13.03 5.03 8.81
N LYS A 57 13.44 6.11 8.18
CA LYS A 57 13.00 6.45 6.83
C LYS A 57 13.75 5.61 5.80
N PRO A 58 13.05 4.83 4.95
CA PRO A 58 13.71 4.09 3.89
C PRO A 58 14.20 5.04 2.80
N ASN A 59 15.35 4.69 2.20
CA ASN A 59 15.90 5.43 1.07
C ASN A 59 15.22 5.03 -0.25
N ARG A 60 14.73 3.79 -0.33
CA ARG A 60 14.16 3.23 -1.55
C ARG A 60 13.10 2.17 -1.26
N PHE A 61 12.12 2.08 -2.17
CA PHE A 61 11.11 1.01 -2.21
C PHE A 61 11.26 0.26 -3.53
N ILE A 62 11.48 -1.06 -3.44
CA ILE A 62 11.65 -1.94 -4.60
C ILE A 62 10.44 -2.86 -4.69
N LYS A 63 9.68 -2.79 -5.79
CA LYS A 63 8.55 -3.69 -6.00
C LYS A 63 9.07 -5.13 -6.18
N LEU A 64 8.66 -6.02 -5.29
CA LEU A 64 8.97 -7.44 -5.34
C LEU A 64 7.91 -8.23 -6.09
N LEU A 65 6.65 -7.86 -5.89
CA LEU A 65 5.51 -8.57 -6.43
C LEU A 65 4.37 -7.61 -6.82
N ASP A 66 3.77 -7.89 -7.95
CA ASP A 66 2.51 -7.32 -8.42
C ASP A 66 1.59 -8.49 -8.80
N SER A 67 0.52 -8.72 -8.03
CA SER A 67 -0.35 -9.88 -8.22
C SER A 67 -1.01 -9.97 -9.61
N LYS A 68 -1.13 -8.83 -10.30
CA LYS A 68 -1.66 -8.79 -11.69
C LYS A 68 -0.66 -9.28 -12.73
N LYS A 69 0.64 -9.23 -12.43
CA LYS A 69 1.73 -9.61 -13.34
C LYS A 69 2.38 -10.94 -12.95
N ASP A 70 2.56 -11.14 -11.66
CA ASP A 70 3.35 -12.23 -11.08
C ASP A 70 2.50 -13.41 -10.61
N GLY A 71 1.16 -13.23 -10.59
CA GLY A 71 0.20 -14.18 -10.05
C GLY A 71 -0.18 -13.88 -8.60
N ASP A 72 -1.34 -14.37 -8.20
CA ASP A 72 -2.03 -14.10 -6.94
C ASP A 72 -1.99 -15.29 -5.95
N THR A 73 -1.06 -16.23 -6.20
CA THR A 73 -0.90 -17.42 -5.37
C THR A 73 0.07 -17.18 -4.21
N THR A 74 -0.11 -17.94 -3.13
CA THR A 74 0.84 -17.93 -2.01
C THR A 74 2.21 -18.48 -2.40
N ASN A 75 2.31 -19.32 -3.43
CA ASN A 75 3.58 -19.75 -3.98
C ASN A 75 4.33 -18.60 -4.67
N ALA A 76 3.64 -17.73 -5.40
CA ALA A 76 4.24 -16.52 -5.99
C ALA A 76 4.75 -15.58 -4.89
N PHE A 77 3.95 -15.35 -3.84
CA PHE A 77 4.37 -14.59 -2.66
C PHE A 77 5.61 -15.21 -2.00
N ALA A 78 5.56 -16.50 -1.70
CA ALA A 78 6.67 -17.21 -1.06
C ALA A 78 7.95 -17.12 -1.87
N TYR A 79 7.88 -17.37 -3.15
CA TYR A 79 9.06 -17.33 -4.06
C TYR A 79 9.70 -15.94 -4.11
N LYS A 80 8.90 -14.89 -4.19
CA LYS A 80 9.39 -13.51 -4.38
C LYS A 80 9.69 -12.78 -3.07
N CYS A 81 9.00 -13.09 -1.97
CA CYS A 81 8.95 -12.26 -0.78
C CYS A 81 9.44 -12.93 0.51
N SER A 82 9.34 -14.27 0.67
CA SER A 82 9.59 -14.92 1.98
C SER A 82 11.02 -14.72 2.53
N ASN A 83 12.02 -14.60 1.66
CA ASN A 83 13.41 -14.35 2.03
C ASN A 83 13.83 -12.87 1.97
N LYS A 84 12.85 -11.96 1.96
CA LYS A 84 13.06 -10.52 1.89
C LYS A 84 12.42 -9.83 3.09
N CYS A 85 13.16 -8.91 3.69
CA CYS A 85 12.68 -8.01 4.74
C CYS A 85 13.55 -6.75 4.82
N PRO A 86 13.03 -5.65 5.31
CA PRO A 86 11.62 -5.42 5.66
C PRO A 86 10.75 -5.24 4.41
N ILE A 87 9.49 -5.65 4.50
CA ILE A 87 8.54 -5.49 3.39
C ILE A 87 7.23 -4.82 3.84
N ILE A 88 6.60 -4.15 2.88
CA ILE A 88 5.24 -3.63 3.01
C ILE A 88 4.35 -4.25 1.93
N VAL A 89 3.16 -4.68 2.33
CA VAL A 89 2.15 -5.26 1.46
C VAL A 89 0.99 -4.29 1.33
N PHE A 90 0.57 -4.00 0.11
CA PHE A 90 -0.62 -3.21 -0.21
C PHE A 90 -1.66 -4.10 -0.83
N VAL A 91 -2.88 -4.02 -0.34
CA VAL A 91 -4.04 -4.78 -0.82
C VAL A 91 -5.10 -3.81 -1.31
N LYS A 92 -5.67 -4.08 -2.47
CA LYS A 92 -6.89 -3.44 -2.96
C LYS A 92 -7.96 -4.52 -3.13
N THR A 93 -9.14 -4.29 -2.54
CA THR A 93 -10.27 -5.20 -2.66
C THR A 93 -11.12 -4.90 -3.90
N THR A 94 -11.99 -5.83 -4.28
CA THR A 94 -12.97 -5.63 -5.37
C THR A 94 -13.97 -4.52 -5.06
N ASN A 95 -14.26 -4.28 -3.77
CA ASN A 95 -15.11 -3.19 -3.31
C ASN A 95 -14.37 -1.84 -3.23
N GLY A 96 -13.07 -1.82 -3.57
CA GLY A 96 -12.28 -0.60 -3.69
C GLY A 96 -11.49 -0.21 -2.45
N TYR A 97 -11.67 -0.86 -1.29
CA TYR A 97 -10.90 -0.59 -0.07
C TYR A 97 -9.42 -0.91 -0.27
N ARG A 98 -8.56 -0.06 0.32
CA ARG A 98 -7.10 -0.16 0.20
C ARG A 98 -6.47 -0.16 1.59
N PHE A 99 -5.76 -1.22 1.90
CA PHE A 99 -5.10 -1.43 3.18
C PHE A 99 -3.88 -2.34 3.02
N GLY A 100 -3.23 -2.66 4.13
CA GLY A 100 -2.09 -3.56 4.09
C GLY A 100 -1.38 -3.70 5.40
N GLY A 101 -0.15 -4.21 5.33
CA GLY A 101 0.68 -4.44 6.50
C GLY A 101 2.16 -4.28 6.20
N PHE A 102 2.92 -3.99 7.25
CA PHE A 102 4.37 -3.85 7.25
C PHE A 102 4.99 -4.78 8.28
N THR A 103 6.12 -5.39 7.91
CA THR A 103 6.97 -6.16 8.84
C THR A 103 8.45 -5.97 8.53
N ARG A 104 9.27 -6.07 9.58
CA ARG A 104 10.74 -6.01 9.49
C ARG A 104 11.39 -7.39 9.44
N VAL A 105 10.61 -8.45 9.57
CA VAL A 105 11.15 -9.81 9.69
C VAL A 105 10.78 -10.67 8.49
N LEU A 106 11.52 -11.75 8.31
CA LEU A 106 11.25 -12.74 7.26
C LEU A 106 9.95 -13.50 7.55
N TRP A 107 9.28 -13.90 6.48
CA TRP A 107 8.12 -14.78 6.56
C TRP A 107 8.58 -16.24 6.65
N THR A 108 8.30 -16.87 7.78
CA THR A 108 8.74 -18.25 8.05
C THR A 108 7.60 -19.24 7.80
N TYR A 109 7.91 -20.33 7.11
CA TYR A 109 6.93 -21.38 6.87
C TYR A 109 6.55 -22.12 8.16
N GLY A 110 5.24 -22.17 8.45
CA GLY A 110 4.67 -22.96 9.53
C GLY A 110 4.94 -22.42 10.92
N TYR A 111 5.55 -21.24 11.06
CA TYR A 111 5.84 -20.60 12.34
C TYR A 111 5.52 -19.12 12.30
N TYR A 112 5.05 -18.60 13.41
CA TYR A 112 4.93 -17.15 13.59
C TYR A 112 6.30 -16.52 13.74
N SER A 113 6.47 -15.37 13.07
CA SER A 113 7.65 -14.53 13.25
C SER A 113 7.34 -13.39 14.22
N LYS A 114 8.33 -13.08 15.08
CA LYS A 114 8.19 -12.01 16.08
C LYS A 114 8.66 -10.66 15.52
N ASP A 115 7.79 -9.64 15.58
CA ASP A 115 8.14 -8.26 15.20
C ASP A 115 7.34 -7.24 16.01
N ASN A 116 8.00 -6.51 16.91
CA ASN A 116 7.37 -5.46 17.72
C ASN A 116 7.15 -4.14 16.98
N LYS A 117 7.49 -4.08 15.70
CA LYS A 117 7.34 -2.88 14.85
C LYS A 117 6.43 -3.12 13.64
N ALA A 118 5.86 -4.32 13.55
CA ALA A 118 4.85 -4.60 12.55
C ALA A 118 3.62 -3.69 12.76
N PHE A 119 2.99 -3.32 11.67
CA PHE A 119 1.74 -2.58 11.71
C PHE A 119 0.83 -2.94 10.53
N LEU A 120 -0.46 -2.84 10.74
CA LEU A 120 -1.45 -2.75 9.67
C LEU A 120 -1.80 -1.29 9.39
N PHE A 121 -2.42 -1.03 8.26
CA PHE A 121 -2.86 0.31 7.88
C PHE A 121 -4.07 0.28 6.95
N SER A 122 -4.86 1.36 6.99
CA SER A 122 -5.87 1.69 6.00
C SER A 122 -5.45 2.95 5.25
N LEU A 123 -5.38 2.87 3.92
CA LEU A 123 -5.11 4.03 3.08
C LEU A 123 -6.33 4.95 3.00
N ASP A 124 -7.53 4.38 2.97
CA ASP A 124 -8.76 5.13 2.85
C ASP A 124 -9.08 5.93 4.12
N LYS A 125 -8.71 5.40 5.30
CA LYS A 125 -8.79 6.10 6.59
C LYS A 125 -7.56 6.92 6.93
N LYS A 126 -6.43 6.67 6.26
CA LYS A 126 -5.12 7.25 6.55
C LYS A 126 -4.64 6.94 7.98
N GLU A 127 -4.91 5.73 8.43
CA GLU A 127 -4.62 5.27 9.79
C GLU A 127 -3.65 4.09 9.81
N LYS A 128 -2.85 4.05 10.88
CA LYS A 128 -1.90 2.97 11.19
C LYS A 128 -2.29 2.29 12.49
N TYR A 129 -2.27 0.95 12.50
CA TYR A 129 -2.59 0.10 13.62
C TYR A 129 -1.34 -0.67 14.06
N ASN A 130 -0.76 -0.30 15.19
CA ASN A 130 0.44 -0.95 15.69
C ASN A 130 0.13 -2.34 16.24
N ILE A 131 1.13 -3.23 16.19
CA ILE A 131 1.01 -4.57 16.74
C ILE A 131 0.87 -4.53 18.27
N THR A 132 0.03 -5.41 18.82
CA THR A 132 -0.18 -5.59 20.26
C THR A 132 0.36 -6.93 20.77
N ASN A 133 0.38 -7.98 19.91
CA ASN A 133 1.02 -9.26 20.19
C ASN A 133 2.18 -9.48 19.21
N GLU A 134 3.36 -9.01 19.59
CA GLU A 134 4.57 -9.06 18.75
C GLU A 134 5.03 -10.48 18.37
N ASN A 135 4.63 -11.51 19.14
CA ASN A 135 5.04 -12.89 18.88
C ASN A 135 4.36 -13.48 17.65
N ASN A 136 3.22 -12.93 17.25
CA ASN A 136 2.42 -13.39 16.12
C ASN A 136 2.37 -12.34 14.99
N ALA A 137 3.50 -11.74 14.64
CA ALA A 137 3.50 -10.64 13.69
C ALA A 137 3.17 -11.08 12.26
N THR A 138 3.75 -12.20 11.80
CA THR A 138 3.51 -12.74 10.47
C THR A 138 3.58 -14.27 10.47
N PHE A 139 2.83 -14.88 9.55
CA PHE A 139 2.83 -16.33 9.35
C PHE A 139 2.66 -16.67 7.86
N LEU A 140 3.33 -17.72 7.41
CA LEU A 140 3.23 -18.21 6.04
C LEU A 140 2.86 -19.70 6.03
N ASN A 141 1.68 -20.01 5.48
CA ASN A 141 1.21 -21.37 5.24
C ASN A 141 1.43 -21.73 3.77
N LYS A 142 2.33 -22.66 3.54
CA LYS A 142 2.72 -23.06 2.17
C LYS A 142 1.52 -23.55 1.37
N GLY A 143 1.29 -22.88 0.23
CA GLY A 143 0.22 -23.24 -0.70
C GLY A 143 -1.20 -22.83 -0.24
N ASN A 144 -1.35 -22.17 0.92
CA ASN A 144 -2.66 -21.87 1.49
C ASN A 144 -2.90 -20.38 1.69
N TYR A 145 -2.14 -19.73 2.58
CA TYR A 145 -2.28 -18.29 2.87
C TYR A 145 -0.99 -17.70 3.45
N PHE A 146 -0.91 -16.38 3.46
CA PHE A 146 0.00 -15.62 4.29
C PHE A 146 -0.81 -14.62 5.11
N GLU A 147 -0.32 -14.30 6.33
CA GLU A 147 -1.07 -13.42 7.21
C GLU A 147 -0.19 -12.54 8.09
N PHE A 148 -0.79 -11.45 8.52
CA PHE A 148 -0.32 -10.62 9.61
C PHE A 148 -1.17 -10.91 10.85
N GLY A 149 -0.49 -11.04 12.01
CA GLY A 149 -1.12 -10.91 13.32
C GLY A 149 -2.15 -11.98 13.70
N ASP A 150 -1.87 -13.27 13.47
CA ASP A 150 -2.79 -14.36 13.86
C ASP A 150 -4.19 -14.15 13.27
N GLY A 151 -4.24 -13.94 11.96
CA GLY A 151 -5.46 -13.69 11.21
C GLY A 151 -5.97 -12.23 11.23
N ALA A 152 -5.18 -11.26 11.69
CA ALA A 152 -5.60 -9.85 11.62
C ALA A 152 -5.75 -9.36 10.18
N LEU A 153 -4.91 -9.84 9.27
CA LEU A 153 -5.04 -9.71 7.82
C LEU A 153 -4.56 -11.01 7.17
N CYS A 154 -5.45 -11.77 6.58
CA CYS A 154 -5.16 -13.05 5.95
C CYS A 154 -5.46 -13.00 4.44
N ILE A 155 -4.47 -13.36 3.64
CA ILE A 155 -4.55 -13.42 2.17
C ILE A 155 -4.37 -14.87 1.73
N TYR A 156 -5.43 -15.45 1.20
CA TYR A 156 -5.45 -16.84 0.75
C TYR A 156 -4.89 -17.01 -0.66
N ASN A 157 -4.53 -18.26 -0.95
CA ASN A 157 -4.12 -18.68 -2.28
C ASN A 157 -5.22 -18.35 -3.32
N SER A 158 -4.82 -17.90 -4.51
CA SER A 158 -5.74 -17.46 -5.56
C SER A 158 -6.71 -16.36 -5.07
N CYS A 159 -6.16 -15.37 -4.38
CA CYS A 159 -6.93 -14.37 -3.62
C CYS A 159 -7.87 -13.52 -4.48
N THR A 160 -7.66 -13.44 -5.80
CA THR A 160 -8.52 -12.65 -6.70
C THR A 160 -9.85 -13.32 -7.01
N ILE A 161 -9.97 -14.63 -6.77
CA ILE A 161 -11.22 -15.39 -6.90
C ILE A 161 -11.67 -16.01 -5.57
N ASN A 162 -10.79 -16.04 -4.58
CA ASN A 162 -11.06 -16.62 -3.27
C ASN A 162 -11.68 -15.58 -2.35
N ARG A 163 -12.86 -15.87 -1.79
CA ARG A 163 -13.56 -15.01 -0.84
C ARG A 163 -13.21 -15.28 0.62
N ASN A 164 -12.29 -16.19 0.89
CA ASN A 164 -11.86 -16.51 2.26
C ASN A 164 -10.78 -15.55 2.79
N ASN A 165 -10.30 -14.59 1.97
CA ASN A 165 -9.47 -13.53 2.50
C ASN A 165 -10.27 -12.77 3.57
N PHE A 166 -9.63 -12.46 4.70
CA PHE A 166 -10.35 -11.80 5.79
C PHE A 166 -9.47 -10.86 6.60
N VAL A 167 -10.12 -10.00 7.36
CA VAL A 167 -9.54 -9.16 8.40
C VAL A 167 -10.19 -9.48 9.74
N SER A 168 -9.42 -9.33 10.84
CA SER A 168 -9.93 -9.49 12.20
C SER A 168 -9.22 -8.54 13.18
N LYS A 169 -9.59 -8.57 14.46
CA LYS A 169 -8.98 -7.75 15.51
C LYS A 169 -7.69 -8.32 16.10
N ASN A 170 -7.26 -9.49 15.68
CA ASN A 170 -6.16 -10.19 16.33
C ASN A 170 -4.84 -9.44 16.23
N SER A 171 -4.05 -9.47 17.29
CA SER A 171 -2.65 -9.04 17.39
C SER A 171 -2.32 -7.59 17.01
N PHE A 172 -3.28 -6.76 16.58
CA PHE A 172 -3.07 -5.34 16.29
C PHE A 172 -4.02 -4.45 17.10
N GLN A 173 -3.66 -3.16 17.20
CA GLN A 173 -4.50 -2.17 17.88
C GLN A 173 -5.90 -2.21 17.28
N THR A 174 -6.88 -2.30 18.17
CA THR A 174 -8.28 -2.37 17.77
C THR A 174 -8.67 -1.13 16.98
N VAL A 175 -9.10 -1.35 15.76
CA VAL A 175 -9.95 -0.41 15.05
C VAL A 175 -11.22 -0.23 15.88
N PRO A 176 -11.81 0.97 16.01
CA PRO A 176 -12.99 1.20 16.85
C PRO A 176 -14.17 0.28 16.57
N LYS A 177 -14.25 -0.28 15.36
CA LYS A 177 -15.25 -1.28 14.94
C LYS A 177 -14.57 -2.47 14.27
N ASP A 178 -15.17 -3.65 14.42
CA ASP A 178 -14.73 -4.85 13.72
C ASP A 178 -14.68 -4.62 12.19
N TYR A 179 -13.60 -5.10 11.57
CA TYR A 179 -13.41 -5.13 10.12
C TYR A 179 -13.40 -3.76 9.42
N GLU A 180 -13.22 -2.69 10.15
CA GLU A 180 -13.31 -1.32 9.63
C GLU A 180 -12.24 -1.00 8.58
N ILE A 181 -11.10 -1.69 8.64
CA ILE A 181 -10.03 -1.62 7.64
C ILE A 181 -10.54 -2.02 6.24
N ASN A 182 -11.55 -2.88 6.18
CA ASN A 182 -12.24 -3.36 4.98
C ASN A 182 -13.71 -2.89 4.92
N GLY A 183 -14.00 -1.67 5.38
CA GLY A 183 -15.32 -1.08 5.30
C GLY A 183 -16.40 -1.77 6.15
N GLY A 184 -16.00 -2.54 7.16
CA GLY A 184 -16.92 -3.26 8.05
C GLY A 184 -17.22 -4.70 7.62
N GLU A 185 -16.65 -5.17 6.52
CA GLU A 185 -16.82 -6.57 6.07
C GLU A 185 -15.65 -7.45 6.52
N HIS A 186 -15.97 -8.61 7.11
CA HIS A 186 -14.96 -9.58 7.54
C HIS A 186 -14.22 -10.18 6.35
N ASN A 187 -14.95 -10.77 5.40
CA ASN A 187 -14.39 -11.44 4.24
C ASN A 187 -14.34 -10.51 3.02
N PHE A 188 -13.35 -10.73 2.15
CA PHE A 188 -13.21 -9.96 0.92
C PHE A 188 -12.58 -10.76 -0.21
N THR A 189 -12.73 -10.24 -1.41
CA THR A 189 -12.01 -10.68 -2.61
C THR A 189 -10.97 -9.62 -2.96
N VAL A 190 -9.73 -10.04 -3.18
CA VAL A 190 -8.66 -9.15 -3.59
C VAL A 190 -8.82 -8.76 -5.06
N TYR A 191 -8.79 -7.48 -5.37
CA TYR A 191 -8.66 -7.02 -6.75
C TYR A 191 -7.21 -7.09 -7.21
N SER A 192 -6.27 -6.65 -6.36
CA SER A 192 -4.82 -6.75 -6.58
C SER A 192 -4.09 -6.55 -5.27
N TYR A 193 -2.87 -7.11 -5.16
CA TYR A 193 -1.94 -6.76 -4.10
C TYR A 193 -0.54 -6.54 -4.67
N GLU A 194 0.24 -5.71 -3.97
CA GLU A 194 1.62 -5.36 -4.31
C GLU A 194 2.49 -5.49 -3.07
N VAL A 195 3.73 -5.93 -3.26
CA VAL A 195 4.72 -6.06 -2.19
C VAL A 195 5.97 -5.29 -2.54
N TYR A 196 6.46 -4.50 -1.58
CA TYR A 196 7.69 -3.74 -1.73
C TYR A 196 8.69 -4.07 -0.63
N LEU A 197 9.96 -4.23 -1.02
CA LEU A 197 11.12 -4.25 -0.13
C LEU A 197 11.49 -2.80 0.22
N LEU A 198 11.85 -2.56 1.47
CA LEU A 198 12.38 -1.28 1.95
C LEU A 198 13.90 -1.38 2.08
N GLU A 199 14.64 -0.46 1.47
CA GLU A 199 16.09 -0.30 1.63
C GLU A 199 16.40 0.97 2.45
N TYR A 200 17.36 0.84 3.38
CA TYR A 200 17.75 1.90 4.33
C TYR A 200 19.18 2.36 4.10
#